data_72dc2c1902a1cfd1250f692a96e7c480
#
_entry.id   72dc2c1902a1cfd1250f692a96e7c480
#
_cell.length_a   1.000
_cell.length_b   1.000
_cell.length_c   1.000
_cell.angle_alpha   90.00
_cell.angle_beta   90.00
_cell.angle_gamma   90.00
#
_symmetry.space_group_name_H-M   'P 1'
#
loop_
_entity.id
_entity.type
_entity.pdbx_description
1 polymer ?
#
loop_
_entity_poly.entity_id
_entity_poly.type
_entity_poly.pdbx_seq_one_letter_code
_entity_poly.pdbx_strand_id
1 'polypeptide(L)'
;MTSSKHYKESMTLLFEGSLRAIPFNIILATLLALDLVYNDVPALIIGAWFFGIVFISLVRSYFCWKIIKRGVEKNRIQATLIEFFLLTFVTGSIWGACYFITLPYLNDLHEFIIILVFGGMCAGAIASLSIYLPAYYAYVFPMLLPVIVYNYALLDLDRTMLATMFLIFIAMLIISAKINHRLLNENFRLFNEKELLINELKVMSITDSLSGLYNRRYFDNIFPQEFNRARRNQYFLSLVSIDIDNFKLINDNLGHPFGDKVLIS
;
A
#
# COMPACT_ATOMS: atom_id res chain seq x y z
N MET A 1 4.19 -3.16 -19.47
CA MET A 1 3.01 -2.43 -18.94
C MET A 1 2.64 -2.84 -17.53
N THR A 2 2.76 -4.09 -17.13
CA THR A 2 2.45 -4.63 -15.78
C THR A 2 3.26 -4.00 -14.64
N SER A 3 4.56 -3.75 -14.81
CA SER A 3 5.42 -3.14 -13.78
C SER A 3 4.98 -1.72 -13.38
N SER A 4 4.45 -0.91 -14.31
CA SER A 4 4.02 0.46 -14.03
C SER A 4 2.70 0.53 -13.26
N LYS A 5 1.75 -0.40 -13.51
CA LYS A 5 0.46 -0.48 -12.78
C LYS A 5 0.71 -0.89 -11.34
N HIS A 6 1.48 -1.95 -11.13
CA HIS A 6 1.87 -2.45 -9.81
C HIS A 6 2.53 -1.37 -8.93
N TYR A 7 3.48 -0.61 -9.50
CA TYR A 7 4.16 0.45 -8.78
C TYR A 7 3.21 1.57 -8.35
N LYS A 8 2.29 1.96 -9.22
CA LYS A 8 1.29 2.98 -8.92
C LYS A 8 0.34 2.54 -7.80
N GLU A 9 -0.12 1.30 -7.81
CA GLU A 9 -0.99 0.74 -6.77
C GLU A 9 -0.28 0.68 -5.41
N SER A 10 0.98 0.20 -5.37
CA SER A 10 1.78 0.18 -4.13
C SER A 10 2.00 1.58 -3.55
N MET A 11 2.27 2.58 -4.39
CA MET A 11 2.42 3.97 -3.95
C MET A 11 1.11 4.53 -3.39
N THR A 12 -0.01 4.28 -4.07
CA THR A 12 -1.33 4.73 -3.59
C THR A 12 -1.62 4.16 -2.21
N LEU A 13 -1.39 2.86 -2.01
CA LEU A 13 -1.58 2.22 -0.70
C LEU A 13 -0.66 2.77 0.38
N LEU A 14 0.61 3.08 0.05
CA LEU A 14 1.55 3.70 0.98
C LEU A 14 1.02 5.04 1.49
N PHE A 15 0.59 5.91 0.58
CA PHE A 15 0.12 7.25 0.94
C PHE A 15 -1.25 7.22 1.61
N GLU A 16 -2.18 6.36 1.19
CA GLU A 16 -3.46 6.17 1.86
C GLU A 16 -3.27 5.58 3.27
N GLY A 17 -2.42 4.56 3.42
CA GLY A 17 -2.08 3.98 4.71
C GLY A 17 -1.47 5.01 5.66
N SER A 18 -0.56 5.85 5.15
CA SER A 18 0.02 6.95 5.92
C SER A 18 -1.04 7.98 6.33
N LEU A 19 -1.95 8.38 5.43
CA LEU A 19 -3.04 9.31 5.77
C LEU A 19 -3.95 8.78 6.87
N ARG A 20 -4.29 7.49 6.84
CA ARG A 20 -5.14 6.85 7.86
C ARG A 20 -4.44 6.76 9.23
N ALA A 21 -3.10 6.69 9.26
CA ALA A 21 -2.33 6.60 10.50
C ALA A 21 -2.14 7.97 11.19
N ILE A 22 -2.19 9.10 10.46
CA ILE A 22 -1.93 10.43 11.00
C ILE A 22 -2.89 10.84 12.13
N PRO A 23 -4.23 10.62 12.06
CA PRO A 23 -5.12 10.93 13.17
C PRO A 23 -4.74 10.20 14.46
N PHE A 24 -4.34 8.94 14.39
CA PHE A 24 -3.90 8.18 15.55
C PHE A 24 -2.62 8.74 16.16
N ASN A 25 -1.67 9.22 15.34
CA ASN A 25 -0.48 9.93 15.84
C ASN A 25 -0.85 11.17 16.65
N ILE A 26 -1.82 11.95 16.17
CA ILE A 26 -2.26 13.18 16.88
C ILE A 26 -3.00 12.83 18.17
N ILE A 27 -3.86 11.81 18.16
CA ILE A 27 -4.57 11.34 19.34
C ILE A 27 -3.57 10.88 20.41
N LEU A 28 -2.58 10.05 20.03
CA LEU A 28 -1.55 9.58 20.98
C LEU A 28 -0.69 10.73 21.50
N ALA A 29 -0.33 11.70 20.63
CA ALA A 29 0.38 12.89 21.07
C ALA A 29 -0.43 13.73 22.06
N THR A 30 -1.75 13.83 21.86
CA THR A 30 -2.65 14.54 22.79
C THR A 30 -2.72 13.83 24.13
N LEU A 31 -2.87 12.50 24.14
CA LEU A 31 -2.91 11.72 25.38
C LEU A 31 -1.59 11.82 26.14
N LEU A 32 -0.46 11.73 25.43
CA LEU A 32 0.85 11.89 26.05
C LEU A 32 1.07 13.32 26.56
N ALA A 33 0.62 14.35 25.83
CA ALA A 33 0.70 15.73 26.31
C ALA A 33 -0.09 15.94 27.60
N LEU A 34 -1.25 15.30 27.75
CA LEU A 34 -2.04 15.34 28.99
C LEU A 34 -1.30 14.65 30.15
N ASP A 35 -0.67 13.52 29.89
CA ASP A 35 0.16 12.82 30.88
C ASP A 35 1.35 13.67 31.33
N LEU A 36 2.03 14.34 30.38
CA LEU A 36 3.14 15.26 30.68
C LEU A 36 2.69 16.49 31.50
N VAL A 37 1.50 17.03 31.22
CA VAL A 37 0.91 18.12 32.04
C VAL A 37 0.66 17.65 33.45
N TYR A 38 0.16 16.42 33.63
CA TYR A 38 -0.08 15.84 34.97
C TYR A 38 1.22 15.66 35.77
N ASN A 39 2.35 15.50 35.12
CA ASN A 39 3.68 15.37 35.73
C ASN A 39 4.46 16.69 35.82
N ASP A 40 3.77 17.83 35.77
CA ASP A 40 4.35 19.17 35.95
C ASP A 40 5.50 19.50 34.98
N VAL A 41 5.53 18.84 33.80
CA VAL A 41 6.49 19.20 32.75
C VAL A 41 6.19 20.61 32.26
N PRO A 42 7.22 21.48 32.06
CA PRO A 42 6.99 22.86 31.67
C PRO A 42 6.14 22.98 30.39
N ALA A 43 5.07 23.78 30.44
CA ALA A 43 4.10 23.95 29.37
C ALA A 43 4.73 24.36 28.03
N LEU A 44 5.85 25.11 28.07
CA LEU A 44 6.61 25.49 26.89
C LEU A 44 7.19 24.26 26.17
N ILE A 45 7.72 23.29 26.92
CA ILE A 45 8.30 22.05 26.39
C ILE A 45 7.21 21.21 25.73
N ILE A 46 6.11 21.00 26.46
CA ILE A 46 4.95 20.22 25.97
C ILE A 46 4.39 20.89 24.70
N GLY A 47 4.18 22.22 24.77
CA GLY A 47 3.63 22.99 23.66
C GLY A 47 4.52 22.95 22.41
N ALA A 48 5.82 23.14 22.55
CA ALA A 48 6.77 23.10 21.43
C ALA A 48 6.82 21.71 20.77
N TRP A 49 6.89 20.63 21.57
CA TRP A 49 6.88 19.27 21.07
C TRP A 49 5.54 18.92 20.38
N PHE A 50 4.42 19.19 21.04
CA PHE A 50 3.09 18.90 20.52
C PHE A 50 2.82 19.67 19.21
N PHE A 51 3.15 20.97 19.17
CA PHE A 51 3.07 21.77 17.95
C PHE A 51 3.92 21.17 16.83
N GLY A 52 5.14 20.72 17.14
CA GLY A 52 6.02 20.05 16.17
C GLY A 52 5.38 18.80 15.57
N ILE A 53 4.76 17.93 16.39
CA ILE A 53 4.05 16.73 15.93
C ILE A 53 2.85 17.08 15.07
N VAL A 54 2.02 18.04 15.50
CA VAL A 54 0.85 18.46 14.73
C VAL A 54 1.28 19.08 13.40
N PHE A 55 2.26 19.95 13.41
CA PHE A 55 2.77 20.61 12.20
C PHE A 55 3.30 19.60 11.17
N ILE A 56 4.21 18.71 11.57
CA ILE A 56 4.76 17.71 10.66
C ILE A 56 3.67 16.72 10.16
N SER A 57 2.70 16.40 11.00
CA SER A 57 1.55 15.57 10.65
C SER A 57 0.68 16.23 9.58
N LEU A 58 0.42 17.53 9.70
CA LEU A 58 -0.32 18.31 8.68
C LEU A 58 0.45 18.40 7.35
N VAL A 59 1.75 18.67 7.41
CA VAL A 59 2.62 18.70 6.22
C VAL A 59 2.60 17.35 5.51
N ARG A 60 2.76 16.25 6.26
CA ARG A 60 2.73 14.88 5.71
C ARG A 60 1.35 14.52 5.17
N SER A 61 0.28 14.94 5.85
CA SER A 61 -1.09 14.74 5.38
C SER A 61 -1.35 15.47 4.06
N TYR A 62 -0.96 16.73 3.96
CA TYR A 62 -1.07 17.52 2.72
C TYR A 62 -0.25 16.90 1.58
N PHE A 63 0.98 16.46 1.87
CA PHE A 63 1.85 15.79 0.92
C PHE A 63 1.18 14.52 0.36
N CYS A 64 0.73 13.61 1.24
CA CYS A 64 0.08 12.37 0.83
C CYS A 64 -1.21 12.65 0.03
N TRP A 65 -2.06 13.56 0.51
CA TRP A 65 -3.29 13.94 -0.18
C TRP A 65 -3.02 14.48 -1.60
N LYS A 66 -2.02 15.37 -1.73
CA LYS A 66 -1.60 15.93 -3.02
C LYS A 66 -1.18 14.84 -4.00
N ILE A 67 -0.39 13.87 -3.54
CA ILE A 67 0.10 12.76 -4.36
C ILE A 67 -1.05 11.83 -4.78
N ILE A 68 -1.96 11.50 -3.87
CA ILE A 68 -3.12 10.66 -4.19
C ILE A 68 -4.00 11.35 -5.24
N LYS A 69 -4.26 12.66 -5.09
CA LYS A 69 -5.13 13.40 -5.99
C LYS A 69 -4.54 13.64 -7.39
N ARG A 70 -3.24 13.95 -7.47
CA ARG A 70 -2.55 14.29 -8.73
C ARG A 70 -1.87 13.11 -9.42
N GLY A 71 -1.62 12.04 -8.66
CA GLY A 71 -0.74 10.95 -9.07
C GLY A 71 0.74 11.35 -9.03
N VAL A 72 1.60 10.35 -9.25
CA VAL A 72 3.06 10.56 -9.34
C VAL A 72 3.49 10.45 -10.78
N GLU A 73 4.15 11.47 -11.29
CA GLU A 73 4.81 11.41 -12.59
C GLU A 73 5.97 10.40 -12.54
N LYS A 74 6.09 9.58 -13.57
CA LYS A 74 7.09 8.49 -13.64
C LYS A 74 8.51 8.97 -13.36
N ASN A 75 8.86 10.17 -13.81
CA ASN A 75 10.20 10.75 -13.64
C ASN A 75 10.46 11.30 -12.23
N ARG A 76 9.42 11.47 -11.38
CA ARG A 76 9.52 12.02 -10.02
C ARG A 76 9.33 11.00 -8.91
N ILE A 77 9.16 9.73 -9.25
CA ILE A 77 8.88 8.65 -8.30
C ILE A 77 9.94 8.60 -7.18
N GLN A 78 11.21 8.56 -7.55
CA GLN A 78 12.31 8.50 -6.58
C GLN A 78 12.34 9.75 -5.68
N ALA A 79 12.19 10.94 -6.26
CA ALA A 79 12.15 12.18 -5.48
C ALA A 79 10.98 12.17 -4.49
N THR A 80 9.79 11.74 -4.91
CA THR A 80 8.60 11.63 -4.05
C THR A 80 8.82 10.65 -2.89
N LEU A 81 9.50 9.52 -3.13
CA LEU A 81 9.84 8.57 -2.07
C LEU A 81 10.88 9.13 -1.10
N ILE A 82 11.85 9.90 -1.58
CA ILE A 82 12.85 10.57 -0.72
C ILE A 82 12.16 11.65 0.13
N GLU A 83 11.28 12.47 -0.45
CA GLU A 83 10.50 13.46 0.30
C GLU A 83 9.66 12.78 1.39
N PHE A 84 8.98 11.69 1.06
CA PHE A 84 8.20 10.92 2.03
C PHE A 84 9.08 10.30 3.13
N PHE A 85 10.25 9.75 2.78
CA PHE A 85 11.25 9.25 3.73
C PHE A 85 11.67 10.33 4.71
N LEU A 86 12.02 11.53 4.22
CA LEU A 86 12.44 12.66 5.05
C LEU A 86 11.33 13.12 6.01
N LEU A 87 10.09 13.25 5.52
CA LEU A 87 8.95 13.61 6.36
C LEU A 87 8.70 12.57 7.46
N THR A 88 8.86 11.30 7.13
CA THR A 88 8.70 10.19 8.08
C THR A 88 9.83 10.16 9.11
N PHE A 89 11.07 10.39 8.66
CA PHE A 89 12.25 10.50 9.52
C PHE A 89 12.10 11.65 10.54
N VAL A 90 11.69 12.83 10.07
CA VAL A 90 11.45 13.98 10.96
C VAL A 90 10.35 13.65 11.97
N THR A 91 9.28 12.97 11.55
CA THR A 91 8.21 12.54 12.46
C THR A 91 8.76 11.63 13.56
N GLY A 92 9.53 10.59 13.20
CA GLY A 92 10.15 9.68 14.17
C GLY A 92 11.14 10.39 15.09
N SER A 93 11.90 11.36 14.56
CA SER A 93 12.85 12.15 15.35
C SER A 93 12.19 13.04 16.39
N ILE A 94 11.07 13.71 16.04
CA ILE A 94 10.30 14.53 16.99
C ILE A 94 9.71 13.67 18.11
N TRP A 95 9.20 12.47 17.76
CA TRP A 95 8.75 11.52 18.79
C TRP A 95 9.89 11.06 19.67
N GLY A 96 11.04 10.65 19.12
CA GLY A 96 12.20 10.24 19.90
C GLY A 96 12.77 11.35 20.79
N ALA A 97 12.75 12.60 20.32
CA ALA A 97 13.17 13.76 21.10
C ALA A 97 12.32 13.99 22.34
N CYS A 98 11.02 13.63 22.31
CA CYS A 98 10.11 13.73 23.46
C CYS A 98 10.69 13.05 24.70
N TYR A 99 11.20 11.83 24.56
CA TYR A 99 11.81 11.07 25.64
C TYR A 99 12.89 11.86 26.38
N PHE A 100 13.88 12.40 25.64
CA PHE A 100 15.02 13.11 26.23
C PHE A 100 14.64 14.46 26.84
N ILE A 101 13.73 15.19 26.21
CA ILE A 101 13.32 16.52 26.67
C ILE A 101 12.47 16.42 27.94
N THR A 102 11.71 15.34 28.11
CA THR A 102 10.83 15.16 29.24
C THR A 102 11.44 14.35 30.40
N LEU A 103 12.48 13.56 30.12
CA LEU A 103 13.14 12.66 31.07
C LEU A 103 13.46 13.30 32.44
N PRO A 104 13.96 14.56 32.55
CA PRO A 104 14.27 15.18 33.85
C PRO A 104 13.05 15.42 34.76
N TYR A 105 11.84 15.34 34.21
CA TYR A 105 10.59 15.64 34.90
C TYR A 105 9.76 14.39 35.24
N LEU A 106 10.17 13.23 34.69
CA LEU A 106 9.39 12.01 34.80
C LEU A 106 9.91 11.10 35.91
N ASN A 107 8.99 10.40 36.56
CA ASN A 107 9.31 9.21 37.35
C ASN A 107 9.37 7.96 36.45
N ASP A 108 9.83 6.84 37.03
CA ASP A 108 10.01 5.58 36.28
C ASP A 108 8.72 5.11 35.61
N LEU A 109 7.55 5.28 36.24
CA LEU A 109 6.28 4.84 35.67
C LEU A 109 5.93 5.59 34.36
N HIS A 110 6.06 6.91 34.38
CA HIS A 110 5.73 7.74 33.20
C HIS A 110 6.78 7.62 32.10
N GLU A 111 8.04 7.37 32.46
CA GLU A 111 9.07 6.98 31.49
C GLU A 111 8.67 5.69 30.74
N PHE A 112 8.21 4.66 31.46
CA PHE A 112 7.73 3.43 30.84
C PHE A 112 6.48 3.65 29.97
N ILE A 113 5.59 4.56 30.33
CA ILE A 113 4.44 4.92 29.49
C ILE A 113 4.89 5.47 28.14
N ILE A 114 5.86 6.40 28.13
CA ILE A 114 6.40 6.94 26.86
C ILE A 114 7.00 5.83 25.99
N ILE A 115 7.80 4.97 26.61
CA ILE A 115 8.46 3.84 25.94
C ILE A 115 7.40 2.87 25.37
N LEU A 116 6.34 2.58 26.12
CA LEU A 116 5.23 1.73 25.67
C LEU A 116 4.49 2.34 24.46
N VAL A 117 4.25 3.66 24.52
CA VAL A 117 3.65 4.41 23.39
C VAL A 117 4.54 4.28 22.13
N PHE A 118 5.85 4.45 22.27
CA PHE A 118 6.79 4.30 21.16
C PHE A 118 6.75 2.90 20.57
N GLY A 119 6.75 1.87 21.42
CA GLY A 119 6.62 0.48 20.99
C GLY A 119 5.33 0.22 20.22
N GLY A 120 4.21 0.67 20.73
CA GLY A 120 2.89 0.55 20.10
C GLY A 120 2.83 1.28 18.74
N MET A 121 3.39 2.50 18.66
CA MET A 121 3.45 3.27 17.42
C MET A 121 4.32 2.60 16.35
N CYS A 122 5.49 2.08 16.75
CA CYS A 122 6.39 1.37 15.84
C CYS A 122 5.75 0.07 15.32
N ALA A 123 5.06 -0.67 16.17
CA ALA A 123 4.30 -1.87 15.78
C ALA A 123 3.14 -1.52 14.83
N GLY A 124 2.35 -0.49 15.17
CA GLY A 124 1.24 -0.03 14.32
C GLY A 124 1.69 0.52 12.96
N ALA A 125 2.87 1.11 12.90
CA ALA A 125 3.45 1.63 11.66
C ALA A 125 3.77 0.53 10.62
N ILE A 126 3.88 -0.75 11.01
CA ILE A 126 4.09 -1.86 10.08
C ILE A 126 2.97 -1.88 9.03
N ALA A 127 1.71 -1.73 9.44
CA ALA A 127 0.57 -1.79 8.55
C ALA A 127 0.58 -0.70 7.45
N SER A 128 1.12 0.47 7.75
CA SER A 128 1.09 1.63 6.85
C SER A 128 2.40 1.87 6.10
N LEU A 129 3.56 1.60 6.71
CA LEU A 129 4.87 1.98 6.18
C LEU A 129 5.67 0.80 5.61
N SER A 130 5.34 -0.47 5.93
CA SER A 130 6.11 -1.62 5.44
C SER A 130 6.03 -1.83 3.92
N ILE A 131 5.09 -1.19 3.23
CA ILE A 131 5.04 -1.13 1.77
C ILE A 131 6.35 -0.55 1.20
N TYR A 132 6.93 0.45 1.90
CA TYR A 132 8.22 1.04 1.58
C TYR A 132 9.13 0.96 2.80
N LEU A 133 9.89 -0.12 2.95
CA LEU A 133 10.73 -0.41 4.11
C LEU A 133 11.66 0.74 4.53
N PRO A 134 12.29 1.52 3.61
CA PRO A 134 13.09 2.66 4.04
C PRO A 134 12.31 3.68 4.88
N ALA A 135 11.04 3.97 4.54
CA ALA A 135 10.21 4.87 5.34
C ALA A 135 9.88 4.26 6.71
N TYR A 136 9.64 2.95 6.79
CA TYR A 136 9.45 2.29 8.07
C TYR A 136 10.69 2.41 8.97
N TYR A 137 11.88 2.17 8.44
CA TYR A 137 13.13 2.33 9.18
C TYR A 137 13.39 3.79 9.57
N ALA A 138 13.08 4.73 8.68
CA ALA A 138 13.16 6.17 8.96
C ALA A 138 12.26 6.61 10.12
N TYR A 139 11.18 5.89 10.39
CA TYR A 139 10.28 6.13 11.51
C TYR A 139 10.78 5.51 12.81
N VAL A 140 11.17 4.23 12.76
CA VAL A 140 11.48 3.41 13.94
C VAL A 140 12.84 3.77 14.55
N PHE A 141 13.89 3.89 13.71
CA PHE A 141 15.23 4.08 14.23
C PHE A 141 15.44 5.39 14.98
N PRO A 142 15.04 6.56 14.51
CA PRO A 142 15.23 7.79 15.26
C PRO A 142 14.36 7.86 16.54
N MET A 143 13.29 7.06 16.63
CA MET A 143 12.43 6.97 17.81
C MET A 143 13.03 6.06 18.89
N LEU A 144 13.52 4.87 18.54
CA LEU A 144 13.92 3.83 19.50
C LEU A 144 15.42 3.73 19.75
N LEU A 145 16.27 3.90 18.72
CA LEU A 145 17.71 3.74 18.89
C LEU A 145 18.33 4.70 19.93
N PRO A 146 17.99 6.00 19.95
CA PRO A 146 18.53 6.89 20.97
C PRO A 146 18.17 6.47 22.39
N VAL A 147 16.93 5.97 22.60
CA VAL A 147 16.45 5.45 23.88
C VAL A 147 17.29 4.24 24.32
N ILE A 148 17.55 3.31 23.41
CA ILE A 148 18.36 2.11 23.65
C ILE A 148 19.78 2.51 24.05
N VAL A 149 20.42 3.37 23.26
CA VAL A 149 21.79 3.83 23.50
C VAL A 149 21.92 4.53 24.83
N TYR A 150 20.95 5.37 25.16
CA TYR A 150 20.91 6.08 26.47
C TYR A 150 20.83 5.11 27.65
N ASN A 151 19.89 4.15 27.61
CA ASN A 151 19.73 3.18 28.69
C ASN A 151 20.96 2.26 28.86
N TYR A 152 21.65 1.89 27.78
CA TYR A 152 22.93 1.18 27.89
C TYR A 152 24.04 2.06 28.50
N ALA A 153 24.07 3.36 28.21
CA ALA A 153 25.10 4.27 28.71
C ALA A 153 24.99 4.53 30.22
N LEU A 154 23.84 4.28 30.84
CA LEU A 154 23.66 4.43 32.29
C LEU A 154 24.36 3.34 33.12
N LEU A 155 24.79 2.24 32.50
CA LEU A 155 25.53 1.12 33.11
C LEU A 155 24.82 0.51 34.34
N ASP A 156 23.51 0.69 34.45
CA ASP A 156 22.65 0.08 35.46
C ASP A 156 22.06 -1.22 34.94
N LEU A 157 21.88 -2.22 35.84
CA LEU A 157 21.41 -3.55 35.43
C LEU A 157 20.00 -3.50 34.84
N ASP A 158 19.06 -2.82 35.51
CA ASP A 158 17.65 -2.74 35.10
C ASP A 158 17.54 -2.00 33.77
N ARG A 159 18.30 -0.91 33.60
CA ARG A 159 18.38 -0.13 32.35
C ARG A 159 19.02 -0.91 31.21
N THR A 160 20.04 -1.69 31.49
CA THR A 160 20.69 -2.58 30.52
C THR A 160 19.73 -3.69 30.06
N MET A 161 18.98 -4.30 30.98
CA MET A 161 17.95 -5.28 30.65
C MET A 161 16.86 -4.66 29.78
N LEU A 162 16.36 -3.48 30.13
CA LEU A 162 15.37 -2.74 29.34
C LEU A 162 15.87 -2.46 27.90
N ALA A 163 17.09 -1.94 27.77
CA ALA A 163 17.72 -1.66 26.47
C ALA A 163 17.86 -2.93 25.63
N THR A 164 18.24 -4.06 26.26
CA THR A 164 18.36 -5.36 25.58
C THR A 164 16.99 -5.85 25.08
N MET A 165 15.94 -5.74 25.91
CA MET A 165 14.57 -6.09 25.49
C MET A 165 14.11 -5.24 24.30
N PHE A 166 14.43 -3.94 24.29
CA PHE A 166 14.10 -3.07 23.15
C PHE A 166 14.93 -3.38 21.90
N LEU A 167 16.17 -3.80 22.04
CA LEU A 167 16.99 -4.26 20.90
C LEU A 167 16.37 -5.50 20.25
N ILE A 168 15.93 -6.47 21.06
CA ILE A 168 15.23 -7.67 20.60
C ILE A 168 13.89 -7.26 19.96
N PHE A 169 13.18 -6.31 20.56
CA PHE A 169 11.91 -5.81 20.03
C PHE A 169 12.08 -5.14 18.65
N ILE A 170 13.11 -4.29 18.47
CA ILE A 170 13.43 -3.72 17.14
C ILE A 170 13.73 -4.83 16.13
N ALA A 171 14.51 -5.84 16.49
CA ALA A 171 14.81 -6.96 15.61
C ALA A 171 13.52 -7.68 15.18
N MET A 172 12.60 -7.93 16.11
CA MET A 172 11.28 -8.50 15.83
C MET A 172 10.45 -7.60 14.91
N LEU A 173 10.43 -6.30 15.15
CA LEU A 173 9.72 -5.32 14.30
C LEU A 173 10.26 -5.30 12.86
N ILE A 174 11.60 -5.35 12.70
CA ILE A 174 12.25 -5.41 11.38
C ILE A 174 11.86 -6.68 10.64
N ILE A 175 11.89 -7.83 11.32
CA ILE A 175 11.49 -9.12 10.74
C ILE A 175 10.02 -9.07 10.32
N SER A 176 9.13 -8.59 11.21
CA SER A 176 7.70 -8.46 10.94
C SER A 176 7.41 -7.52 9.75
N ALA A 177 8.11 -6.39 9.68
CA ALA A 177 7.97 -5.44 8.57
C ALA A 177 8.43 -6.07 7.23
N LYS A 178 9.54 -6.83 7.23
CA LYS A 178 10.02 -7.55 6.04
C LYS A 178 9.05 -8.63 5.59
N ILE A 179 8.47 -9.38 6.53
CA ILE A 179 7.45 -10.40 6.23
C ILE A 179 6.23 -9.73 5.61
N ASN A 180 5.70 -8.66 6.25
CA ASN A 180 4.54 -7.93 5.73
C ASN A 180 4.80 -7.33 4.35
N HIS A 181 5.98 -6.74 4.13
CA HIS A 181 6.41 -6.25 2.83
C HIS A 181 6.40 -7.35 1.75
N ARG A 182 6.93 -8.54 2.08
CA ARG A 182 6.94 -9.70 1.17
C ARG A 182 5.53 -10.17 0.86
N LEU A 183 4.68 -10.32 1.88
CA LEU A 183 3.28 -10.74 1.72
C LEU A 183 2.49 -9.77 0.85
N LEU A 184 2.67 -8.46 1.04
CA LEU A 184 2.01 -7.45 0.21
C LEU A 184 2.44 -7.56 -1.26
N ASN A 185 3.74 -7.69 -1.54
CA ASN A 185 4.25 -7.84 -2.89
C ASN A 185 3.76 -9.13 -3.56
N GLU A 186 3.68 -10.22 -2.80
CA GLU A 186 3.16 -11.51 -3.29
C GLU A 186 1.67 -11.43 -3.58
N ASN A 187 0.88 -10.81 -2.71
CA ASN A 187 -0.55 -10.56 -2.95
C ASN A 187 -0.79 -9.74 -4.22
N PHE A 188 0.00 -8.70 -4.49
CA PHE A 188 -0.10 -7.93 -5.73
C PHE A 188 0.23 -8.78 -6.95
N ARG A 189 1.27 -9.62 -6.86
CA ARG A 189 1.64 -10.52 -7.95
C ARG A 189 0.50 -11.50 -8.28
N LEU A 190 -0.03 -12.17 -7.24
CA LEU A 190 -1.13 -13.12 -7.39
C LEU A 190 -2.41 -12.46 -7.92
N PHE A 191 -2.70 -11.23 -7.48
CA PHE A 191 -3.85 -10.49 -7.99
C PHE A 191 -3.73 -10.20 -9.50
N ASN A 192 -2.55 -9.76 -9.96
CA ASN A 192 -2.30 -9.52 -11.37
C ASN A 192 -2.35 -10.81 -12.21
N GLU A 193 -1.79 -11.89 -11.70
CA GLU A 193 -1.84 -13.21 -12.35
C GLU A 193 -3.29 -13.71 -12.48
N LYS A 194 -4.07 -13.58 -11.42
CA LYS A 194 -5.51 -13.88 -11.45
C LYS A 194 -6.27 -13.05 -12.49
N GLU A 195 -5.98 -11.76 -12.60
CA GLU A 195 -6.60 -10.86 -13.59
C GLU A 195 -6.29 -11.31 -15.03
N LEU A 196 -5.04 -11.72 -15.29
CA LEU A 196 -4.62 -12.27 -16.59
C LEU A 196 -5.36 -13.58 -16.90
N LEU A 197 -5.38 -14.53 -15.97
CA LEU A 197 -6.07 -15.82 -16.14
C LEU A 197 -7.57 -15.64 -16.39
N ILE A 198 -8.22 -14.72 -15.67
CA ILE A 198 -9.63 -14.40 -15.92
C ILE A 198 -9.86 -13.87 -17.34
N ASN A 199 -8.94 -13.03 -17.84
CA ASN A 199 -9.05 -12.50 -19.19
C ASN A 199 -8.83 -13.59 -20.27
N GLU A 200 -7.85 -14.48 -20.05
CA GLU A 200 -7.63 -15.65 -20.93
C GLU A 200 -8.86 -16.55 -20.95
N LEU A 201 -9.42 -16.90 -19.79
CA LEU A 201 -10.65 -17.69 -19.70
C LEU A 201 -11.83 -17.02 -20.41
N LYS A 202 -11.97 -15.69 -20.30
CA LYS A 202 -12.99 -14.95 -21.03
C LYS A 202 -12.81 -15.09 -22.54
N VAL A 203 -11.59 -14.88 -23.05
CA VAL A 203 -11.32 -15.03 -24.49
C VAL A 203 -11.63 -16.44 -24.95
N MET A 204 -11.16 -17.48 -24.24
CA MET A 204 -11.45 -18.88 -24.58
C MET A 204 -12.95 -19.19 -24.56
N SER A 205 -13.71 -18.55 -23.67
CA SER A 205 -15.17 -18.78 -23.54
C SER A 205 -15.99 -18.12 -24.62
N ILE A 206 -15.50 -17.05 -25.26
CA ILE A 206 -16.25 -16.26 -26.24
C ILE A 206 -15.76 -16.42 -27.68
N THR A 207 -14.62 -17.08 -27.90
CA THR A 207 -14.07 -17.36 -29.24
C THR A 207 -14.24 -18.83 -29.60
N ASP A 208 -14.30 -19.09 -30.88
CA ASP A 208 -14.22 -20.42 -31.48
C ASP A 208 -12.76 -20.81 -31.60
N SER A 209 -12.38 -22.01 -31.16
CA SER A 209 -10.99 -22.46 -31.09
C SER A 209 -10.34 -22.71 -32.46
N LEU A 210 -11.14 -22.94 -33.51
CA LEU A 210 -10.65 -23.22 -34.85
C LEU A 210 -10.43 -21.92 -35.64
N SER A 211 -11.46 -21.08 -35.69
CA SER A 211 -11.45 -19.88 -36.54
C SER A 211 -10.92 -18.63 -35.83
N GLY A 212 -10.87 -18.63 -34.47
CA GLY A 212 -10.53 -17.46 -33.68
C GLY A 212 -11.61 -16.36 -33.64
N LEU A 213 -12.71 -16.56 -34.38
CA LEU A 213 -13.86 -15.64 -34.37
C LEU A 213 -14.67 -15.78 -33.11
N TYR A 214 -15.54 -14.81 -32.86
CA TYR A 214 -16.50 -14.92 -31.73
C TYR A 214 -17.46 -16.09 -31.94
N ASN A 215 -17.66 -16.89 -30.88
CA ASN A 215 -18.56 -18.03 -30.93
C ASN A 215 -20.04 -17.60 -30.79
N ARG A 216 -20.94 -18.55 -31.01
CA ARG A 216 -22.38 -18.32 -30.89
C ARG A 216 -22.80 -17.78 -29.54
N ARG A 217 -22.16 -18.24 -28.46
CA ARG A 217 -22.45 -17.74 -27.09
C ARG A 217 -22.19 -16.24 -26.95
N TYR A 218 -21.11 -15.74 -27.54
CA TYR A 218 -20.82 -14.31 -27.56
C TYR A 218 -21.87 -13.53 -28.34
N PHE A 219 -22.26 -14.03 -29.53
CA PHE A 219 -23.30 -13.43 -30.34
C PHE A 219 -24.63 -13.33 -29.56
N ASP A 220 -25.09 -14.43 -28.94
CA ASP A 220 -26.34 -14.50 -28.20
C ASP A 220 -26.37 -13.51 -27.01
N ASN A 221 -25.21 -13.19 -26.45
CA ASN A 221 -25.08 -12.22 -25.37
C ASN A 221 -24.99 -10.76 -25.85
N ILE A 222 -24.29 -10.50 -26.97
CA ILE A 222 -24.01 -9.13 -27.41
C ILE A 222 -25.13 -8.56 -28.29
N PHE A 223 -25.74 -9.40 -29.11
CA PHE A 223 -26.78 -8.96 -30.04
C PHE A 223 -27.99 -8.24 -29.38
N PRO A 224 -28.58 -8.72 -28.27
CA PRO A 224 -29.63 -8.02 -27.57
C PRO A 224 -29.22 -6.66 -27.03
N GLN A 225 -27.96 -6.53 -26.62
CA GLN A 225 -27.39 -5.28 -26.09
C GLN A 225 -27.26 -4.25 -27.21
N GLU A 226 -26.64 -4.64 -28.33
CA GLU A 226 -26.46 -3.76 -29.48
C GLU A 226 -27.81 -3.42 -30.16
N PHE A 227 -28.75 -4.35 -30.21
CA PHE A 227 -30.11 -4.07 -30.66
C PHE A 227 -30.83 -3.01 -29.81
N ASN A 228 -30.76 -3.15 -28.49
CA ASN A 228 -31.32 -2.15 -27.57
C ASN A 228 -30.62 -0.81 -27.66
N ARG A 229 -29.28 -0.82 -27.88
CA ARG A 229 -28.48 0.38 -28.05
C ARG A 229 -28.87 1.11 -29.35
N ALA A 230 -29.00 0.37 -30.47
CA ALA A 230 -29.44 0.90 -31.76
C ALA A 230 -30.82 1.53 -31.65
N ARG A 231 -31.78 0.83 -31.00
CA ARG A 231 -33.15 1.33 -30.77
C ARG A 231 -33.16 2.61 -29.92
N ARG A 232 -32.37 2.67 -28.86
CA ARG A 232 -32.32 3.86 -27.97
C ARG A 232 -31.67 5.06 -28.67
N ASN A 233 -30.64 4.84 -29.46
CA ASN A 233 -29.91 5.89 -30.14
C ASN A 233 -30.38 6.17 -31.57
N GLN A 234 -31.42 5.45 -32.02
CA GLN A 234 -32.08 5.62 -33.33
C GLN A 234 -31.11 5.47 -34.53
N TYR A 235 -30.17 4.53 -34.47
CA TYR A 235 -29.33 4.18 -35.63
C TYR A 235 -29.68 2.79 -36.15
N PHE A 236 -29.36 2.53 -37.43
CA PHE A 236 -29.63 1.25 -38.08
C PHE A 236 -28.64 0.19 -37.63
N LEU A 237 -29.17 -1.01 -37.36
CA LEU A 237 -28.37 -2.21 -37.10
C LEU A 237 -28.71 -3.23 -38.19
N SER A 238 -27.70 -3.77 -38.87
CA SER A 238 -27.86 -4.83 -39.88
C SER A 238 -27.23 -6.12 -39.37
N LEU A 239 -27.87 -7.23 -39.59
CA LEU A 239 -27.37 -8.56 -39.34
C LEU A 239 -27.14 -9.28 -40.66
N VAL A 240 -25.93 -9.81 -40.88
CA VAL A 240 -25.59 -10.63 -42.05
C VAL A 240 -25.34 -12.05 -41.55
N SER A 241 -26.04 -13.03 -42.16
CA SER A 241 -25.81 -14.45 -41.93
C SER A 241 -25.11 -15.02 -43.18
N ILE A 242 -24.03 -15.77 -42.98
CA ILE A 242 -23.23 -16.37 -44.03
C ILE A 242 -23.19 -17.87 -43.78
N ASP A 243 -23.32 -18.67 -44.84
CA ASP A 243 -23.14 -20.11 -44.80
C ASP A 243 -22.26 -20.55 -45.98
N ILE A 244 -21.53 -21.65 -45.81
CA ILE A 244 -20.65 -22.18 -46.86
C ILE A 244 -21.36 -23.26 -47.62
N ASP A 245 -21.63 -22.98 -48.90
CA ASP A 245 -22.28 -23.93 -49.82
C ASP A 245 -21.48 -25.24 -49.94
N ASN A 246 -22.20 -26.36 -49.83
CA ASN A 246 -21.65 -27.70 -49.97
C ASN A 246 -20.47 -28.04 -49.02
N PHE A 247 -20.39 -27.40 -47.84
CA PHE A 247 -19.28 -27.64 -46.90
C PHE A 247 -19.14 -29.12 -46.47
N LYS A 248 -20.29 -29.83 -46.37
CA LYS A 248 -20.27 -31.27 -46.11
C LYS A 248 -19.57 -32.03 -47.21
N LEU A 249 -19.83 -31.69 -48.48
CA LEU A 249 -19.15 -32.33 -49.65
C LEU A 249 -17.65 -32.09 -49.65
N ILE A 250 -17.21 -30.93 -49.20
CA ILE A 250 -15.79 -30.62 -49.05
C ILE A 250 -15.16 -31.56 -48.01
N ASN A 251 -15.82 -31.72 -46.84
CA ASN A 251 -15.34 -32.61 -45.79
C ASN A 251 -15.32 -34.08 -46.25
N ASP A 252 -16.38 -34.53 -46.95
CA ASP A 252 -16.51 -35.92 -47.40
C ASP A 252 -15.47 -36.26 -48.49
N ASN A 253 -15.10 -35.32 -49.36
CA ASN A 253 -14.15 -35.53 -50.44
C ASN A 253 -12.68 -35.28 -50.10
N LEU A 254 -12.41 -34.26 -49.26
CA LEU A 254 -11.06 -33.77 -48.97
C LEU A 254 -10.63 -33.95 -47.49
N GLY A 255 -11.57 -34.47 -46.67
CA GLY A 255 -11.33 -34.72 -45.27
C GLY A 255 -11.48 -33.49 -44.34
N HIS A 256 -11.78 -33.71 -43.07
CA HIS A 256 -11.97 -32.66 -42.06
C HIS A 256 -10.83 -31.66 -41.97
N PRO A 257 -9.51 -32.05 -42.06
CA PRO A 257 -8.43 -31.08 -42.02
C PRO A 257 -8.43 -30.05 -43.15
N PHE A 258 -9.04 -30.37 -44.30
CA PHE A 258 -9.22 -29.42 -45.41
C PHE A 258 -10.43 -28.52 -45.15
N GLY A 259 -11.53 -29.07 -44.64
CA GLY A 259 -12.68 -28.28 -44.21
C GLY A 259 -12.31 -27.24 -43.12
N ASP A 260 -11.47 -27.63 -42.18
CA ASP A 260 -10.95 -26.71 -41.12
C ASP A 260 -10.20 -25.53 -41.76
N LYS A 261 -9.38 -25.76 -42.80
CA LYS A 261 -8.69 -24.67 -43.54
C LYS A 261 -9.67 -23.75 -44.26
N VAL A 262 -10.77 -24.28 -44.77
CA VAL A 262 -11.81 -23.46 -45.42
C VAL A 262 -12.53 -22.55 -44.42
N LEU A 263 -12.70 -23.02 -43.16
CA LEU A 263 -13.31 -22.22 -42.11
C LEU A 263 -12.38 -21.11 -41.57
N ILE A 264 -11.07 -21.23 -41.80
CA ILE A 264 -10.07 -20.26 -41.34
C ILE A 264 -9.74 -19.23 -42.43
N SER A 265 -9.94 -19.55 -43.68
CA SER A 265 -9.64 -18.70 -44.84
C SER A 265 -10.67 -17.60 -45.06
#